data_72f4d71d0842f228cad0c9eb31f8ae1b
#
_entry.id   72f4d71d0842f228cad0c9eb31f8ae1b
#
_cell.length_a   1.000
_cell.length_b   1.000
_cell.length_c   1.000
_cell.angle_alpha   90.00
_cell.angle_beta   90.00
_cell.angle_gamma   90.00
#
_symmetry.space_group_name_H-M   'P 1'
#
loop_
_entity.id
_entity.type
_entity.pdbx_description
1 polymer ?
#
loop_
_entity_poly.entity_id
_entity_poly.type
_entity_poly.pdbx_seq_one_letter_code
_entity_poly.pdbx_strand_id
1 'polypeptide(L)'
;MRRLLWLVAVLATLFPSLAAAQELSLSLGEGGSISARTIQLILLITILSLAPGLAIMVTCFPFLITVLAILRQGIGLQQSPPNMLIVSLAMFLTYFIMEPVFTEAWTTGIRPMIDETVGVELALQIAIQPFRSFMAARLDPNTFHAMAALRPGGDAIALAPDAPLSILMPSFMLSEIARAFQIGFLIFLPFLIIDLVVAAVLMSMGMMMVPPATVSLPFKLAFFVIADGWSLIAGALVRSYMT
;
A
#
# COMPACT_ATOMS: atom_id res chain seq x y z
N MET A 1 56.41 -12.66 5.44
CA MET A 1 55.82 -13.04 4.14
C MET A 1 55.01 -14.36 4.17
N ARG A 2 55.48 -15.46 4.73
CA ARG A 2 54.73 -16.74 4.74
C ARG A 2 53.37 -16.69 5.48
N ARG A 3 53.21 -15.92 6.57
CA ARG A 3 51.93 -15.78 7.29
C ARG A 3 50.88 -14.96 6.53
N LEU A 4 51.33 -13.99 5.70
CA LEU A 4 50.43 -13.21 4.85
C LEU A 4 49.84 -14.05 3.71
N LEU A 5 50.65 -14.95 3.11
CA LEU A 5 50.22 -15.89 2.08
C LEU A 5 49.16 -16.89 2.62
N TRP A 6 49.30 -17.36 3.87
CA TRP A 6 48.31 -18.23 4.50
C TRP A 6 47.00 -17.51 4.78
N LEU A 7 47.02 -16.23 5.19
CA LEU A 7 45.81 -15.43 5.39
C LEU A 7 45.07 -15.18 4.08
N VAL A 8 45.80 -14.91 2.99
CA VAL A 8 45.20 -14.72 1.65
C VAL A 8 44.61 -16.05 1.13
N ALA A 9 45.30 -17.19 1.37
CA ALA A 9 44.77 -18.50 0.98
C ALA A 9 43.54 -18.90 1.76
N VAL A 10 43.48 -18.63 3.08
CA VAL A 10 42.28 -18.88 3.91
C VAL A 10 41.14 -17.93 3.55
N LEU A 11 41.42 -16.67 3.23
CA LEU A 11 40.41 -15.72 2.74
C LEU A 11 39.83 -16.15 1.39
N ALA A 12 40.66 -16.67 0.48
CA ALA A 12 40.24 -17.16 -0.83
C ALA A 12 39.37 -18.44 -0.74
N THR A 13 39.54 -19.26 0.31
CA THR A 13 38.70 -20.44 0.54
C THR A 13 37.40 -20.14 1.27
N LEU A 14 37.28 -18.96 1.89
CA LEU A 14 36.07 -18.49 2.57
C LEU A 14 35.07 -17.80 1.61
N PHE A 15 35.46 -17.56 0.36
CA PHE A 15 34.55 -17.15 -0.71
C PHE A 15 34.32 -18.37 -1.63
N PRO A 16 33.36 -19.28 -1.26
CA PRO A 16 32.95 -20.30 -2.22
C PRO A 16 32.27 -19.59 -3.37
N SER A 17 32.96 -19.59 -4.52
CA SER A 17 32.43 -19.43 -5.88
C SER A 17 31.15 -18.57 -5.98
N LEU A 18 31.30 -17.27 -6.15
CA LEU A 18 30.34 -16.38 -6.82
C LEU A 18 30.07 -16.76 -8.29
N ALA A 19 30.44 -17.98 -8.70
CA ALA A 19 30.28 -18.52 -10.05
C ALA A 19 29.16 -19.57 -10.17
N ALA A 20 28.31 -19.74 -9.14
CA ALA A 20 26.98 -20.30 -9.34
C ALA A 20 26.02 -19.12 -9.57
N ALA A 21 26.20 -18.37 -10.64
CA ALA A 21 25.07 -17.79 -11.34
C ALA A 21 24.18 -18.99 -11.66
N GLN A 22 23.15 -19.21 -10.85
CA GLN A 22 22.05 -20.08 -11.23
C GLN A 22 21.64 -19.60 -12.61
N GLU A 23 22.00 -20.37 -13.62
CA GLU A 23 21.32 -20.30 -14.90
C GLU A 23 19.87 -20.54 -14.55
N LEU A 24 19.10 -19.46 -14.48
CA LEU A 24 17.67 -19.52 -14.55
C LEU A 24 17.39 -20.01 -15.97
N SER A 25 17.53 -21.31 -16.18
CA SER A 25 17.11 -21.99 -17.39
C SER A 25 15.59 -21.98 -17.36
N LEU A 26 15.00 -20.83 -17.64
CA LEU A 26 13.67 -20.75 -18.19
C LEU A 26 13.77 -21.54 -19.50
N SER A 27 13.35 -22.80 -19.49
CA SER A 27 13.21 -23.65 -20.65
C SER A 27 12.05 -23.11 -21.48
N LEU A 28 12.30 -22.01 -22.14
CA LEU A 28 11.43 -21.39 -23.14
C LEU A 28 11.76 -22.08 -24.44
N GLY A 29 10.93 -23.01 -24.84
CA GLY A 29 10.90 -23.81 -26.04
C GLY A 29 12.11 -23.72 -26.99
N GLU A 30 12.72 -24.84 -27.30
CA GLU A 30 13.77 -24.97 -28.32
C GLU A 30 13.29 -24.36 -29.65
N GLY A 31 13.87 -23.23 -30.05
CA GLY A 31 13.62 -22.65 -31.38
C GLY A 31 13.46 -21.13 -31.48
N GLY A 32 13.41 -20.39 -30.38
CA GLY A 32 13.29 -18.92 -30.42
C GLY A 32 14.60 -18.22 -30.83
N SER A 33 14.52 -17.29 -31.80
CA SER A 33 15.64 -16.41 -32.14
C SER A 33 16.12 -15.64 -30.89
N ILE A 34 17.41 -15.28 -30.81
CA ILE A 34 17.99 -14.47 -29.74
C ILE A 34 17.15 -13.21 -29.47
N SER A 35 16.60 -12.61 -30.53
CA SER A 35 15.72 -11.44 -30.46
C SER A 35 14.40 -11.75 -29.71
N ALA A 36 13.78 -12.92 -29.93
CA ALA A 36 12.54 -13.29 -29.26
C ALA A 36 12.75 -13.51 -27.75
N ARG A 37 13.88 -14.13 -27.37
CA ARG A 37 14.26 -14.32 -25.94
C ARG A 37 14.53 -12.98 -25.27
N THR A 38 15.21 -12.06 -25.95
CA THR A 38 15.48 -10.72 -25.41
C THR A 38 14.19 -9.94 -25.18
N ILE A 39 13.25 -9.97 -26.13
CA ILE A 39 11.94 -9.33 -26.01
C ILE A 39 11.15 -9.93 -24.84
N GLN A 40 11.16 -11.26 -24.69
CA GLN A 40 10.46 -11.94 -23.61
C GLN A 40 11.03 -11.60 -22.23
N LEU A 41 12.36 -11.52 -22.08
CA LEU A 41 13.00 -11.09 -20.84
C LEU A 41 12.70 -9.63 -20.51
N ILE A 42 12.72 -8.73 -21.50
CA ILE A 42 12.34 -7.33 -21.30
C ILE A 42 10.89 -7.23 -20.84
N LEU A 43 9.98 -7.98 -21.48
CA LEU A 43 8.57 -8.00 -21.12
C LEU A 43 8.36 -8.55 -19.69
N LEU A 44 9.06 -9.63 -19.33
CA LEU A 44 9.02 -10.21 -17.97
C LEU A 44 9.49 -9.20 -16.92
N ILE A 45 10.63 -8.55 -17.16
CA ILE A 45 11.17 -7.53 -16.25
C ILE A 45 10.20 -6.36 -16.13
N THR A 46 9.60 -5.92 -17.24
CA THR A 46 8.62 -4.83 -17.25
C THR A 46 7.38 -5.19 -16.43
N ILE A 47 6.81 -6.39 -16.62
CA ILE A 47 5.66 -6.86 -15.84
C ILE A 47 6.03 -6.96 -14.36
N LEU A 48 7.19 -7.54 -14.03
CA LEU A 48 7.66 -7.69 -12.65
C LEU A 48 7.88 -6.34 -11.97
N SER A 49 8.33 -5.32 -12.71
CA SER A 49 8.51 -3.96 -12.17
C SER A 49 7.20 -3.24 -11.87
N LEU A 50 6.09 -3.60 -12.55
CA LEU A 50 4.76 -3.05 -12.30
C LEU A 50 4.02 -3.78 -11.15
N ALA A 51 4.40 -5.01 -10.84
CA ALA A 51 3.73 -5.85 -9.84
C ALA A 51 3.58 -5.19 -8.46
N PRO A 52 4.62 -4.53 -7.87
CA PRO A 52 4.46 -3.84 -6.59
C PRO A 52 3.42 -2.71 -6.63
N GLY A 53 3.38 -1.95 -7.73
CA GLY A 53 2.38 -0.88 -7.91
C GLY A 53 0.96 -1.43 -7.96
N LEU A 54 0.73 -2.51 -8.70
CA LEU A 54 -0.57 -3.17 -8.77
C LEU A 54 -0.97 -3.79 -7.43
N ALA A 55 -0.02 -4.42 -6.72
CA ALA A 55 -0.28 -4.98 -5.39
C ALA A 55 -0.74 -3.89 -4.39
N ILE A 56 -0.12 -2.72 -4.42
CA ILE A 56 -0.55 -1.57 -3.60
C ILE A 56 -1.99 -1.15 -3.94
N MET A 57 -2.35 -1.13 -5.22
CA MET A 57 -3.66 -0.67 -5.69
C MET A 57 -4.83 -1.59 -5.31
N VAL A 58 -4.59 -2.87 -5.03
CA VAL A 58 -5.63 -3.84 -4.64
C VAL A 58 -5.70 -4.08 -3.13
N THR A 59 -4.95 -3.31 -2.34
CA THR A 59 -4.89 -3.43 -0.87
C THR A 59 -5.43 -2.16 -0.19
N CYS A 60 -5.54 -2.19 1.14
CA CYS A 60 -5.92 -1.02 1.94
C CYS A 60 -4.80 0.05 2.08
N PHE A 61 -3.63 -0.15 1.47
CA PHE A 61 -2.50 0.77 1.58
C PHE A 61 -2.82 2.23 1.16
N PRO A 62 -3.51 2.49 0.03
CA PRO A 62 -3.83 3.85 -0.39
C PRO A 62 -4.67 4.62 0.63
N PHE A 63 -5.60 3.95 1.27
CA PHE A 63 -6.41 4.52 2.33
C PHE A 63 -5.54 4.89 3.54
N LEU A 64 -4.76 3.94 4.06
CA LEU A 64 -3.94 4.12 5.26
C LEU A 64 -2.91 5.24 5.10
N ILE A 65 -2.17 5.23 3.98
CA ILE A 65 -1.14 6.24 3.74
C ILE A 65 -1.75 7.65 3.61
N THR A 66 -2.91 7.76 3.00
CA THR A 66 -3.61 9.05 2.82
C THR A 66 -4.09 9.58 4.17
N VAL A 67 -4.72 8.75 5.01
CA VAL A 67 -5.19 9.17 6.35
C VAL A 67 -4.00 9.58 7.23
N LEU A 68 -2.93 8.79 7.26
CA LEU A 68 -1.74 9.11 8.05
C LEU A 68 -1.02 10.39 7.56
N ALA A 69 -1.04 10.64 6.25
CA ALA A 69 -0.51 11.88 5.68
C ALA A 69 -1.34 13.10 6.10
N ILE A 70 -2.67 13.00 6.08
CA ILE A 70 -3.59 14.05 6.55
C ILE A 70 -3.40 14.29 8.05
N LEU A 71 -3.28 13.22 8.86
CA LEU A 71 -2.99 13.32 10.30
C LEU A 71 -1.72 14.13 10.56
N ARG A 72 -0.61 13.78 9.89
CA ARG A 72 0.67 14.52 10.03
C ARG A 72 0.49 16.00 9.70
N GLN A 73 -0.25 16.30 8.63
CA GLN A 73 -0.54 17.67 8.23
C GLN A 73 -1.37 18.39 9.29
N GLY A 74 -2.36 17.73 9.90
CA GLY A 74 -3.22 18.25 10.96
C GLY A 74 -2.44 18.67 12.19
N ILE A 75 -1.48 17.83 12.64
CA ILE A 75 -0.61 18.15 13.77
C ILE A 75 0.27 19.38 13.50
N GLY A 76 0.51 19.72 12.22
CA GLY A 76 1.31 20.89 11.84
C GLY A 76 2.81 20.65 11.74
N LEU A 77 3.25 19.41 11.83
CA LEU A 77 4.65 19.02 11.68
C LEU A 77 4.96 18.73 10.20
N GLN A 78 5.60 19.68 9.52
CA GLN A 78 5.86 19.56 8.07
C GLN A 78 6.80 18.42 7.70
N GLN A 79 7.75 18.05 8.58
CA GLN A 79 8.79 17.04 8.30
C GLN A 79 8.89 15.92 9.35
N SER A 80 8.09 15.95 10.40
CA SER A 80 8.11 14.92 11.46
C SER A 80 6.71 14.35 11.68
N PRO A 81 6.53 13.02 11.72
CA PRO A 81 7.53 11.99 11.41
C PRO A 81 7.95 12.00 9.92
N PRO A 82 9.17 11.54 9.58
CA PRO A 82 9.64 11.44 8.19
C PRO A 82 8.70 10.62 7.32
N ASN A 83 8.61 10.95 6.02
CA ASN A 83 7.75 10.23 5.07
C ASN A 83 7.97 8.72 5.11
N MET A 84 9.22 8.29 5.27
CA MET A 84 9.58 6.88 5.32
C MET A 84 8.93 6.15 6.50
N LEU A 85 8.84 6.79 7.67
CA LEU A 85 8.15 6.18 8.83
C LEU A 85 6.64 6.06 8.60
N ILE A 86 6.00 7.06 7.98
CA ILE A 86 4.57 7.00 7.64
C ILE A 86 4.29 5.90 6.64
N VAL A 87 5.13 5.79 5.59
CA VAL A 87 5.03 4.71 4.60
C VAL A 87 5.21 3.35 5.27
N SER A 88 6.24 3.20 6.12
CA SER A 88 6.50 1.95 6.84
C SER A 88 5.33 1.56 7.75
N LEU A 89 4.79 2.52 8.51
CA LEU A 89 3.62 2.29 9.37
C LEU A 89 2.39 1.87 8.54
N ALA A 90 2.13 2.57 7.42
CA ALA A 90 1.05 2.22 6.51
C ALA A 90 1.24 0.80 5.95
N MET A 91 2.47 0.40 5.58
CA MET A 91 2.76 -0.95 5.11
C MET A 91 2.54 -2.02 6.20
N PHE A 92 2.98 -1.78 7.44
CA PHE A 92 2.74 -2.71 8.55
C PHE A 92 1.25 -2.88 8.84
N LEU A 93 0.50 -1.78 8.89
CA LEU A 93 -0.95 -1.83 9.07
C LEU A 93 -1.64 -2.52 7.89
N THR A 94 -1.17 -2.28 6.66
CA THR A 94 -1.67 -2.97 5.47
C THR A 94 -1.46 -4.48 5.57
N TYR A 95 -0.24 -4.91 5.93
CA TYR A 95 0.05 -6.33 6.12
C TYR A 95 -0.85 -6.95 7.19
N PHE A 96 -1.02 -6.27 8.32
CA PHE A 96 -1.88 -6.74 9.42
C PHE A 96 -3.34 -6.91 8.99
N ILE A 97 -3.88 -5.95 8.22
CA ILE A 97 -5.28 -5.99 7.74
C ILE A 97 -5.45 -7.04 6.64
N MET A 98 -4.47 -7.14 5.73
CA MET A 98 -4.54 -8.00 4.54
C MET A 98 -4.04 -9.43 4.79
N GLU A 99 -3.53 -9.75 5.99
CA GLU A 99 -3.03 -11.09 6.33
C GLU A 99 -4.00 -12.22 5.95
N PRO A 100 -5.31 -12.17 6.30
CA PRO A 100 -6.24 -13.21 5.91
C PRO A 100 -6.38 -13.35 4.38
N VAL A 101 -6.40 -12.23 3.66
CA VAL A 101 -6.50 -12.22 2.18
C VAL A 101 -5.24 -12.83 1.55
N PHE A 102 -4.06 -12.48 2.07
CA PHE A 102 -2.79 -13.06 1.61
C PHE A 102 -2.71 -14.57 1.92
N THR A 103 -3.14 -14.97 3.11
CA THR A 103 -3.11 -16.37 3.54
C THR A 103 -4.06 -17.21 2.70
N GLU A 104 -5.25 -16.71 2.41
CA GLU A 104 -6.21 -17.37 1.53
C GLU A 104 -5.66 -17.50 0.11
N ALA A 105 -5.14 -16.42 -0.47
CA ALA A 105 -4.53 -16.44 -1.81
C ALA A 105 -3.37 -17.44 -1.91
N TRP A 106 -2.55 -17.52 -0.86
CA TRP A 106 -1.45 -18.48 -0.77
C TRP A 106 -1.94 -19.91 -0.72
N THR A 107 -2.88 -20.22 0.19
CA THR A 107 -3.33 -21.60 0.45
C THR A 107 -4.20 -22.17 -0.66
N THR A 108 -5.05 -21.32 -1.28
CA THR A 108 -5.99 -21.77 -2.32
C THR A 108 -5.41 -21.71 -3.74
N GLY A 109 -4.49 -20.77 -4.00
CA GLY A 109 -3.94 -20.54 -5.34
C GLY A 109 -2.46 -20.89 -5.47
N ILE A 110 -1.59 -20.21 -4.71
CA ILE A 110 -0.13 -20.32 -4.93
C ILE A 110 0.43 -21.68 -4.50
N ARG A 111 0.04 -22.18 -3.34
CA ARG A 111 0.52 -23.48 -2.82
C ARG A 111 0.14 -24.64 -3.73
N PRO A 112 -1.11 -24.80 -4.19
CA PRO A 112 -1.46 -25.87 -5.14
C PRO A 112 -0.72 -25.78 -6.48
N MET A 113 -0.34 -24.57 -6.90
CA MET A 113 0.50 -24.36 -8.09
C MET A 113 1.93 -24.89 -7.87
N ILE A 114 2.52 -24.63 -6.68
CA ILE A 114 3.86 -25.12 -6.33
C ILE A 114 3.85 -26.64 -6.17
N ASP A 115 2.77 -27.21 -5.61
CA ASP A 115 2.57 -28.66 -5.44
C ASP A 115 2.18 -29.35 -6.76
N GLU A 116 2.21 -28.63 -7.91
CA GLU A 116 1.89 -29.09 -9.27
C GLU A 116 0.49 -29.73 -9.40
N THR A 117 -0.42 -29.50 -8.44
CA THR A 117 -1.78 -30.04 -8.45
C THR A 117 -2.73 -29.22 -9.33
N VAL A 118 -2.39 -27.96 -9.61
CA VAL A 118 -3.18 -27.01 -10.40
C VAL A 118 -2.28 -26.30 -11.40
N GLY A 119 -2.74 -26.17 -12.64
CA GLY A 119 -2.01 -25.43 -13.67
C GLY A 119 -1.88 -23.94 -13.34
N VAL A 120 -0.80 -23.30 -13.80
CA VAL A 120 -0.45 -21.90 -13.51
C VAL A 120 -1.60 -20.93 -13.80
N GLU A 121 -2.30 -21.09 -14.92
CA GLU A 121 -3.38 -20.19 -15.32
C GLU A 121 -4.56 -20.23 -14.33
N LEU A 122 -5.00 -21.43 -13.97
CA LEU A 122 -6.09 -21.64 -13.01
C LEU A 122 -5.67 -21.20 -11.60
N ALA A 123 -4.44 -21.49 -11.19
CA ALA A 123 -3.90 -21.08 -9.90
C ALA A 123 -3.91 -19.56 -9.72
N LEU A 124 -3.51 -18.80 -10.74
CA LEU A 124 -3.56 -17.33 -10.72
C LEU A 124 -4.99 -16.80 -10.65
N GLN A 125 -5.93 -17.43 -11.38
CA GLN A 125 -7.35 -17.07 -11.30
C GLN A 125 -7.92 -17.31 -9.91
N ILE A 126 -7.53 -18.39 -9.23
CA ILE A 126 -7.93 -18.68 -7.84
C ILE A 126 -7.25 -17.71 -6.87
N ALA A 127 -5.95 -17.48 -7.00
CA ALA A 127 -5.18 -16.62 -6.09
C ALA A 127 -5.66 -15.16 -6.06
N ILE A 128 -6.28 -14.67 -7.14
CA ILE A 128 -6.80 -13.30 -7.20
C ILE A 128 -8.19 -13.17 -6.55
N GLN A 129 -8.93 -14.26 -6.33
CA GLN A 129 -10.31 -14.20 -5.81
C GLN A 129 -10.43 -13.55 -4.43
N PRO A 130 -9.58 -13.84 -3.43
CA PRO A 130 -9.62 -13.17 -2.14
C PRO A 130 -9.49 -11.65 -2.25
N PHE A 131 -8.62 -11.17 -3.17
CA PHE A 131 -8.48 -9.73 -3.43
C PHE A 131 -9.73 -9.13 -4.10
N ARG A 132 -10.36 -9.86 -5.02
CA ARG A 132 -11.61 -9.44 -5.65
C ARG A 132 -12.72 -9.32 -4.62
N SER A 133 -12.86 -10.31 -3.75
CA SER A 133 -13.83 -10.30 -2.64
C SER A 133 -13.58 -9.14 -1.69
N PHE A 134 -12.33 -8.90 -1.31
CA PHE A 134 -11.92 -7.77 -0.49
C PHE A 134 -12.30 -6.43 -1.15
N MET A 135 -11.95 -6.22 -2.43
CA MET A 135 -12.30 -4.99 -3.15
C MET A 135 -13.80 -4.79 -3.25
N ALA A 136 -14.56 -5.83 -3.65
CA ALA A 136 -16.01 -5.74 -3.81
C ALA A 136 -16.72 -5.42 -2.50
N ALA A 137 -16.28 -5.98 -1.36
CA ALA A 137 -16.85 -5.72 -0.04
C ALA A 137 -16.64 -4.29 0.45
N ARG A 138 -15.57 -3.64 -0.01
CA ARG A 138 -15.17 -2.29 0.45
C ARG A 138 -15.59 -1.16 -0.47
N LEU A 139 -15.99 -1.49 -1.68
CA LEU A 139 -16.29 -0.55 -2.74
C LEU A 139 -17.62 0.17 -2.49
N ASP A 140 -17.65 1.49 -2.74
CA ASP A 140 -18.90 2.25 -2.74
C ASP A 140 -19.73 1.93 -4.00
N PRO A 141 -20.99 1.45 -3.84
CA PRO A 141 -21.83 1.08 -4.98
C PRO A 141 -22.05 2.21 -5.99
N ASN A 142 -22.19 3.47 -5.52
CA ASN A 142 -22.40 4.59 -6.42
C ASN A 142 -21.16 4.86 -7.28
N THR A 143 -19.97 4.76 -6.68
CA THR A 143 -18.70 4.89 -7.38
C THR A 143 -18.53 3.77 -8.42
N PHE A 144 -18.91 2.54 -8.08
CA PHE A 144 -18.87 1.42 -9.00
C PHE A 144 -19.76 1.66 -10.21
N HIS A 145 -21.03 1.99 -9.99
CA HIS A 145 -21.99 2.22 -11.08
C HIS A 145 -21.60 3.43 -11.95
N ALA A 146 -21.08 4.50 -11.34
CA ALA A 146 -20.58 5.65 -12.08
C ALA A 146 -19.41 5.27 -13.01
N MET A 147 -18.48 4.43 -12.54
CA MET A 147 -17.36 3.95 -13.37
C MET A 147 -17.79 2.94 -14.41
N ALA A 148 -18.74 2.07 -14.10
CA ALA A 148 -19.30 1.09 -15.03
C ALA A 148 -20.02 1.77 -16.19
N ALA A 149 -20.86 2.78 -15.91
CA ALA A 149 -21.61 3.55 -16.92
C ALA A 149 -20.72 4.26 -17.96
N LEU A 150 -19.44 4.49 -17.66
CA LEU A 150 -18.47 5.06 -18.62
C LEU A 150 -18.07 4.06 -19.72
N ARG A 151 -18.47 2.78 -19.62
CA ARG A 151 -18.15 1.73 -20.59
C ARG A 151 -19.39 1.31 -21.36
N PRO A 152 -19.26 0.98 -22.66
CA PRO A 152 -20.36 0.42 -23.42
C PRO A 152 -20.89 -0.86 -22.76
N GLY A 153 -22.19 -0.89 -22.44
CA GLY A 153 -22.83 -2.02 -21.77
C GLY A 153 -22.50 -2.16 -20.27
N GLY A 154 -21.83 -1.18 -19.67
CA GLY A 154 -21.42 -1.23 -18.26
C GLY A 154 -22.58 -1.14 -17.27
N ASP A 155 -23.70 -0.51 -17.65
CA ASP A 155 -24.88 -0.38 -16.78
C ASP A 155 -25.49 -1.73 -16.36
N ALA A 156 -25.26 -2.78 -17.13
CA ALA A 156 -25.73 -4.14 -16.83
C ALA A 156 -24.78 -4.91 -15.89
N ILE A 157 -23.60 -4.35 -15.56
CA ILE A 157 -22.61 -5.03 -14.71
C ILE A 157 -22.96 -4.80 -13.24
N ALA A 158 -23.25 -5.89 -12.54
CA ALA A 158 -23.49 -5.85 -11.10
C ALA A 158 -22.17 -5.71 -10.31
N LEU A 159 -22.24 -5.05 -9.16
CA LEU A 159 -21.14 -5.04 -8.19
C LEU A 159 -21.04 -6.43 -7.56
N ALA A 160 -20.02 -7.16 -7.95
CA ALA A 160 -19.73 -8.50 -7.45
C ALA A 160 -18.21 -8.79 -7.56
N PRO A 161 -17.67 -9.78 -6.83
CA PRO A 161 -16.26 -10.14 -6.93
C PRO A 161 -15.81 -10.59 -8.33
N ASP A 162 -16.72 -11.09 -9.16
CA ASP A 162 -16.50 -11.51 -10.54
C ASP A 162 -16.58 -10.38 -11.57
N ALA A 163 -16.96 -9.16 -11.14
CA ALA A 163 -16.97 -7.99 -12.01
C ALA A 163 -15.60 -7.76 -12.70
N PRO A 164 -15.55 -7.21 -13.92
CA PRO A 164 -14.30 -6.96 -14.62
C PRO A 164 -13.31 -6.15 -13.79
N LEU A 165 -12.08 -6.64 -13.62
CA LEU A 165 -11.02 -5.96 -12.84
C LEU A 165 -10.77 -4.54 -13.35
N SER A 166 -10.95 -4.32 -14.63
CA SER A 166 -10.80 -2.99 -15.25
C SER A 166 -11.83 -1.96 -14.80
N ILE A 167 -12.90 -2.38 -14.11
CA ILE A 167 -13.89 -1.51 -13.46
C ILE A 167 -13.69 -1.61 -11.94
N LEU A 168 -13.53 -2.82 -11.40
CA LEU A 168 -13.43 -3.08 -9.98
C LEU A 168 -12.24 -2.35 -9.34
N MET A 169 -11.03 -2.43 -9.92
CA MET A 169 -9.83 -1.82 -9.36
C MET A 169 -9.91 -0.28 -9.29
N PRO A 170 -10.21 0.44 -10.38
CA PRO A 170 -10.29 1.90 -10.30
C PRO A 170 -11.44 2.37 -9.41
N SER A 171 -12.58 1.69 -9.42
CA SER A 171 -13.70 2.02 -8.53
C SER A 171 -13.35 1.82 -7.06
N PHE A 172 -12.64 0.74 -6.74
CA PHE A 172 -12.13 0.48 -5.38
C PHE A 172 -11.15 1.58 -4.95
N MET A 173 -10.17 1.93 -5.79
CA MET A 173 -9.22 3.01 -5.50
C MET A 173 -9.90 4.33 -5.22
N LEU A 174 -10.88 4.71 -6.04
CA LEU A 174 -11.65 5.95 -5.84
C LEU A 174 -12.44 5.93 -4.53
N SER A 175 -13.08 4.79 -4.21
CA SER A 175 -13.83 4.61 -2.97
C SER A 175 -12.92 4.69 -1.74
N GLU A 176 -11.75 4.05 -1.77
CA GLU A 176 -10.78 4.10 -0.68
C GLU A 176 -10.20 5.51 -0.49
N ILE A 177 -9.88 6.22 -1.58
CA ILE A 177 -9.42 7.61 -1.51
C ILE A 177 -10.51 8.52 -0.94
N ALA A 178 -11.74 8.41 -1.42
CA ALA A 178 -12.87 9.21 -0.91
C ALA A 178 -13.08 8.98 0.59
N ARG A 179 -13.06 7.72 1.03
CA ARG A 179 -13.16 7.35 2.45
C ARG A 179 -11.98 7.86 3.26
N ALA A 180 -10.76 7.80 2.71
CA ALA A 180 -9.58 8.34 3.36
C ALA A 180 -9.68 9.84 3.62
N PHE A 181 -10.21 10.61 2.66
CA PHE A 181 -10.46 12.03 2.85
C PHE A 181 -11.57 12.31 3.88
N GLN A 182 -12.64 11.51 3.89
CA GLN A 182 -13.72 11.64 4.90
C GLN A 182 -13.18 11.43 6.31
N ILE A 183 -12.46 10.33 6.54
CA ILE A 183 -11.88 10.01 7.86
C ILE A 183 -10.75 10.98 8.19
N GLY A 184 -9.90 11.30 7.22
CA GLY A 184 -8.83 12.26 7.39
C GLY A 184 -9.34 13.64 7.80
N PHE A 185 -10.46 14.09 7.21
CA PHE A 185 -11.11 15.34 7.60
C PHE A 185 -11.60 15.30 9.06
N LEU A 186 -12.24 14.21 9.49
CA LEU A 186 -12.69 14.07 10.88
C LEU A 186 -11.52 14.11 11.86
N ILE A 187 -10.40 13.47 11.51
CA ILE A 187 -9.17 13.50 12.32
C ILE A 187 -8.54 14.91 12.32
N PHE A 188 -8.68 15.66 11.24
CA PHE A 188 -8.14 17.01 11.10
C PHE A 188 -8.91 18.06 11.93
N LEU A 189 -10.23 17.85 12.15
CA LEU A 189 -11.12 18.82 12.81
C LEU A 189 -10.60 19.30 14.18
N PRO A 190 -10.19 18.45 15.14
CA PRO A 190 -9.72 18.92 16.44
C PRO A 190 -8.48 19.82 16.31
N PHE A 191 -7.59 19.52 15.39
CA PHE A 191 -6.40 20.35 15.14
C PHE A 191 -6.76 21.71 14.53
N LEU A 192 -7.77 21.73 13.66
CA LEU A 192 -8.30 22.96 13.09
C LEU A 192 -8.93 23.86 14.15
N ILE A 193 -9.69 23.27 15.08
CA ILE A 193 -10.29 24.01 16.19
C ILE A 193 -9.21 24.64 17.07
N ILE A 194 -8.14 23.92 17.38
CA ILE A 194 -7.00 24.47 18.13
C ILE A 194 -6.39 25.68 17.40
N ASP A 195 -6.18 25.58 16.10
CA ASP A 195 -5.66 26.71 15.30
C ASP A 195 -6.59 27.93 15.36
N LEU A 196 -7.90 27.73 15.23
CA LEU A 196 -8.89 28.81 15.26
C LEU A 196 -8.94 29.50 16.64
N VAL A 197 -8.92 28.73 17.72
CA VAL A 197 -8.92 29.26 19.09
C VAL A 197 -7.66 30.09 19.34
N VAL A 198 -6.47 29.54 19.00
CA VAL A 198 -5.21 30.26 19.17
C VAL A 198 -5.19 31.54 18.34
N ALA A 199 -5.67 31.50 17.08
CA ALA A 199 -5.76 32.66 16.23
C ALA A 199 -6.68 33.74 16.83
N ALA A 200 -7.85 33.37 17.35
CA ALA A 200 -8.78 34.29 18.00
C ALA A 200 -8.17 34.97 19.25
N VAL A 201 -7.45 34.20 20.08
CA VAL A 201 -6.76 34.74 21.26
C VAL A 201 -5.68 35.72 20.85
N LEU A 202 -4.80 35.38 19.90
CA LEU A 202 -3.72 36.25 19.43
C LEU A 202 -4.27 37.57 18.83
N MET A 203 -5.35 37.50 18.04
CA MET A 203 -6.00 38.68 17.50
C MET A 203 -6.61 39.55 18.58
N SER A 204 -7.23 38.96 19.62
CA SER A 204 -7.81 39.75 20.75
C SER A 204 -6.75 40.46 21.56
N MET A 205 -5.53 39.94 21.61
CA MET A 205 -4.37 40.58 22.28
C MET A 205 -3.65 41.59 21.39
N GLY A 206 -4.11 41.82 20.16
CA GLY A 206 -3.47 42.72 19.20
C GLY A 206 -2.19 42.18 18.53
N MET A 207 -1.89 40.91 18.71
CA MET A 207 -0.67 40.27 18.20
C MET A 207 -0.83 39.79 16.73
N MET A 208 -1.16 40.72 15.81
CA MET A 208 -1.48 40.40 14.41
C MET A 208 -0.28 39.89 13.60
N MET A 209 0.96 40.15 14.02
CA MET A 209 2.16 39.75 13.29
C MET A 209 2.67 38.35 13.70
N VAL A 210 2.12 37.74 14.74
CA VAL A 210 2.54 36.39 15.20
C VAL A 210 1.76 35.33 14.41
N PRO A 211 2.44 34.41 13.71
CA PRO A 211 1.76 33.32 12.98
C PRO A 211 1.04 32.40 13.96
N PRO A 212 -0.28 32.23 13.90
CA PRO A 212 -1.05 31.39 14.82
C PRO A 212 -0.58 29.93 14.80
N ALA A 213 -0.19 29.40 13.64
CA ALA A 213 0.29 28.04 13.48
C ALA A 213 1.52 27.70 14.34
N THR A 214 2.41 28.69 14.56
CA THR A 214 3.61 28.48 15.39
C THR A 214 3.25 28.35 16.88
N VAL A 215 2.25 29.13 17.32
CA VAL A 215 1.80 29.13 18.72
C VAL A 215 0.88 27.94 19.00
N SER A 216 0.08 27.49 18.03
CA SER A 216 -0.83 26.35 18.19
C SER A 216 -0.12 25.00 18.23
N LEU A 217 1.07 24.88 17.63
CA LEU A 217 1.81 23.63 17.50
C LEU A 217 2.04 22.90 18.85
N PRO A 218 2.53 23.54 19.92
CA PRO A 218 2.68 22.88 21.23
C PRO A 218 1.36 22.33 21.79
N PHE A 219 0.25 23.07 21.60
CA PHE A 219 -1.06 22.63 22.07
C PHE A 219 -1.59 21.43 21.28
N LYS A 220 -1.37 21.40 19.97
CA LYS A 220 -1.71 20.26 19.12
C LYS A 220 -0.92 19.01 19.52
N LEU A 221 0.39 19.15 19.76
CA LEU A 221 1.23 18.06 20.22
C LEU A 221 0.80 17.54 21.58
N ALA A 222 0.56 18.44 22.55
CA ALA A 222 0.08 18.07 23.87
C ALA A 222 -1.25 17.32 23.80
N PHE A 223 -2.22 17.83 23.03
CA PHE A 223 -3.51 17.17 22.80
C PHE A 223 -3.30 15.76 22.22
N PHE A 224 -2.50 15.63 21.18
CA PHE A 224 -2.25 14.37 20.49
C PHE A 224 -1.58 13.32 21.40
N VAL A 225 -0.63 13.75 22.24
CA VAL A 225 0.07 12.86 23.19
C VAL A 225 -0.86 12.44 24.33
N ILE A 226 -1.62 13.37 24.91
CA ILE A 226 -2.58 13.08 26.02
C ILE A 226 -3.69 12.12 25.54
N ALA A 227 -4.14 12.27 24.29
CA ALA A 227 -5.16 11.40 23.70
C ALA A 227 -4.63 10.03 23.25
N ASP A 228 -3.32 9.71 23.43
CA ASP A 228 -2.67 8.53 22.85
C ASP A 228 -2.99 8.39 21.35
N GLY A 229 -2.82 9.48 20.61
CA GLY A 229 -3.32 9.64 19.25
C GLY A 229 -2.84 8.58 18.27
N TRP A 230 -1.59 8.10 18.39
CA TRP A 230 -1.08 7.05 17.49
C TRP A 230 -1.83 5.73 17.66
N SER A 231 -1.98 5.28 18.91
CA SER A 231 -2.66 4.02 19.24
C SER A 231 -4.15 4.08 18.89
N LEU A 232 -4.79 5.19 19.22
CA LEU A 232 -6.22 5.42 18.96
C LEU A 232 -6.51 5.42 17.45
N ILE A 233 -5.71 6.13 16.65
CA ILE A 233 -5.93 6.24 15.20
C ILE A 233 -5.58 4.91 14.51
N ALA A 234 -4.42 4.30 14.82
CA ALA A 234 -4.05 3.03 14.24
C ALA A 234 -5.10 1.95 14.55
N GLY A 235 -5.56 1.86 15.79
CA GLY A 235 -6.61 0.94 16.20
C GLY A 235 -7.96 1.22 15.53
N ALA A 236 -8.34 2.49 15.32
CA ALA A 236 -9.56 2.85 14.61
C ALA A 236 -9.50 2.48 13.12
N LEU A 237 -8.34 2.74 12.48
CA LEU A 237 -8.11 2.39 11.08
C LEU A 237 -8.21 0.87 10.86
N VAL A 238 -7.56 0.07 11.71
CA VAL A 238 -7.65 -1.40 11.65
C VAL A 238 -9.08 -1.88 11.85
N ARG A 239 -9.77 -1.39 12.89
CA ARG A 239 -11.18 -1.77 13.16
C ARG A 239 -12.11 -1.45 12.00
N SER A 240 -11.85 -0.38 11.24
CA SER A 240 -12.69 -0.02 10.08
C SER A 240 -12.65 -1.05 8.95
N TYR A 241 -11.73 -2.01 8.99
CA TYR A 241 -11.62 -3.12 8.05
C TYR A 241 -12.09 -4.46 8.62
N MET A 242 -12.25 -4.57 9.94
CA MET A 242 -12.67 -5.82 10.61
C MET A 242 -14.19 -5.90 10.84
N THR A 243 -14.90 -4.80 10.59
CA THR A 243 -16.38 -4.72 10.65
C THR A 243 -16.97 -4.82 9.26
#